data_0d3ce5e261fd6ec603eff4ff708bf3a6
#
_entry.id   0d3ce5e261fd6ec603eff4ff708bf3a6
#
_cell.length_a   1.000
_cell.length_b   1.000
_cell.length_c   1.000
_cell.angle_alpha   90.00
_cell.angle_beta   90.00
_cell.angle_gamma   90.00
#
_symmetry.space_group_name_H-M   'P 1'
#
loop_
_entity.id
_entity.type
_entity.pdbx_description
1 polymer ?
#
loop_
_entity_poly.entity_id
_entity_poly.type
_entity_poly.pdbx_seq_one_letter_code
_entity_poly.pdbx_strand_id
1 'polypeptide(L)'
;NNSSEIRVHLGGYVEMEPYKGLGRMIREFGHTEKGNARPAESYQDWKKQAFIDAEENIDLYAPYHVIAVDTEASEIGSVTAVHIETGEKVRLHGRLFADCTGDGTVGFLAGADWTMGRESRDEYGERSAPVKADDMVMGASVQWYSRKCPQKTVFPEFSYGVEFNASNCEKVTMGEWTWETGMNRDQIADAERVRDYGLLVIYSNWSWLKNHSGDAAYADRSLDWVAYIAGKRESRRLLGDHILSQQDIDRDIQYEDASFTTTWSVDLHFPDPKNSGKFPGNEFKSATVHDWIHP
;
A
#
# COMPACT_ATOMS: atom_id res chain seq x y z
N ASN A 1 -6.32 -2.08 5.27
CA ASN A 1 -5.13 -1.34 5.71
C ASN A 1 -5.35 0.15 6.01
N ASN A 2 -6.56 0.64 6.03
CA ASN A 2 -6.82 2.01 6.44
C ASN A 2 -6.99 2.09 7.95
N SER A 3 -6.06 2.73 8.58
CA SER A 3 -6.00 2.89 10.03
C SER A 3 -5.20 4.14 10.38
N SER A 4 -5.09 4.44 11.66
CA SER A 4 -4.17 5.48 12.14
C SER A 4 -2.69 5.19 11.85
N GLU A 5 -2.35 3.95 11.50
CA GLU A 5 -0.99 3.52 11.17
C GLU A 5 -0.70 3.63 9.67
N ILE A 6 -1.60 3.11 8.83
CA ILE A 6 -1.54 3.24 7.38
C ILE A 6 -2.70 4.13 6.94
N ARG A 7 -2.42 5.41 6.77
CA ARG A 7 -3.41 6.47 6.65
C ARG A 7 -3.90 6.65 5.24
N VAL A 8 -4.67 5.68 4.79
CA VAL A 8 -5.37 5.71 3.50
C VAL A 8 -6.88 5.74 3.70
N HIS A 9 -7.60 6.46 2.86
CA HIS A 9 -9.06 6.45 2.91
C HIS A 9 -9.61 5.14 2.33
N LEU A 10 -10.77 4.72 2.82
CA LEU A 10 -11.55 3.68 2.18
C LEU A 10 -12.18 4.25 0.90
N GLY A 11 -11.85 3.64 -0.23
CA GLY A 11 -12.57 3.85 -1.48
C GLY A 11 -13.86 3.00 -1.52
N GLY A 12 -14.60 3.05 -2.61
CA GLY A 12 -15.67 2.11 -2.88
C GLY A 12 -16.99 2.38 -2.16
N TYR A 13 -17.31 3.62 -1.84
CA TYR A 13 -18.65 3.99 -1.35
C TYR A 13 -19.74 3.90 -2.43
N VAL A 14 -19.38 3.47 -3.62
CA VAL A 14 -20.32 3.40 -4.75
C VAL A 14 -21.07 2.11 -4.69
N GLU A 15 -22.40 2.20 -4.65
CA GLU A 15 -23.27 1.05 -4.78
C GLU A 15 -23.57 0.83 -6.25
N MET A 16 -23.11 -0.30 -6.78
CA MET A 16 -23.27 -0.66 -8.18
C MET A 16 -24.01 -1.99 -8.32
N GLU A 17 -24.75 -2.10 -9.41
CA GLU A 17 -25.29 -3.39 -9.82
C GLU A 17 -24.14 -4.38 -10.17
N PRO A 18 -24.30 -5.69 -9.96
CA PRO A 18 -25.45 -6.33 -9.33
C PRO A 18 -25.41 -6.37 -7.79
N TYR A 19 -24.34 -5.91 -7.17
CA TYR A 19 -24.07 -6.06 -5.74
C TYR A 19 -24.34 -4.79 -4.94
N LYS A 20 -25.50 -4.17 -5.16
CA LYS A 20 -25.96 -3.07 -4.32
C LYS A 20 -25.91 -3.46 -2.84
N GLY A 21 -25.39 -2.57 -2.04
CA GLY A 21 -25.31 -2.78 -0.60
C GLY A 21 -23.91 -3.09 -0.08
N LEU A 22 -22.95 -3.53 -0.90
CA LEU A 22 -21.56 -3.67 -0.46
C LEU A 22 -20.95 -2.32 0.01
N GLY A 23 -21.28 -1.25 -0.69
CA GLY A 23 -20.87 0.11 -0.28
C GLY A 23 -21.48 0.54 1.07
N ARG A 24 -22.63 0.00 1.47
CA ARG A 24 -23.25 0.29 2.78
C ARG A 24 -22.47 -0.33 3.91
N MET A 25 -21.98 -1.56 3.77
CA MET A 25 -21.16 -2.23 4.78
C MET A 25 -19.93 -1.37 5.14
N ILE A 26 -19.24 -0.83 4.14
CA ILE A 26 -18.09 0.05 4.37
C ILE A 26 -18.49 1.29 5.18
N ARG A 27 -19.69 1.83 4.99
CA ARG A 27 -20.17 3.00 5.76
C ARG A 27 -20.46 2.68 7.23
N GLU A 28 -20.78 1.44 7.54
CA GLU A 28 -21.07 1.02 8.92
C GLU A 28 -19.82 1.06 9.80
N PHE A 29 -18.69 0.57 9.31
CA PHE A 29 -17.45 0.50 10.08
C PHE A 29 -16.34 1.43 9.59
N GLY A 30 -16.45 1.96 8.38
CA GLY A 30 -15.43 2.86 7.80
C GLY A 30 -15.41 4.24 8.44
N HIS A 31 -14.31 4.93 8.27
CA HIS A 31 -14.18 6.32 8.70
C HIS A 31 -14.99 7.27 7.78
N THR A 32 -15.40 8.42 8.33
CA THR A 32 -16.25 9.37 7.62
C THR A 32 -15.47 10.44 6.85
N GLU A 33 -14.27 10.76 7.28
CA GLU A 33 -13.42 11.74 6.63
C GLU A 33 -12.71 11.13 5.42
N LYS A 34 -12.59 11.91 4.34
CA LYS A 34 -11.87 11.51 3.13
C LYS A 34 -10.46 12.05 3.14
N GLY A 35 -9.59 11.38 2.39
CA GLY A 35 -8.21 11.77 2.17
C GLY A 35 -7.22 10.87 2.90
N ASN A 36 -6.01 10.83 2.34
CA ASN A 36 -4.88 10.08 2.89
C ASN A 36 -4.03 11.00 3.78
N ALA A 37 -3.10 10.42 4.54
CA ALA A 37 -2.17 11.14 5.40
C ALA A 37 -2.85 12.22 6.27
N ARG A 38 -4.02 11.91 6.83
CA ARG A 38 -4.74 12.77 7.79
C ARG A 38 -4.28 12.48 9.22
N PRO A 39 -4.64 13.32 10.21
CA PRO A 39 -4.46 13.01 11.63
C PRO A 39 -5.08 11.65 12.00
N ALA A 40 -4.51 10.97 12.98
CA ALA A 40 -4.91 9.61 13.37
C ALA A 40 -6.42 9.48 13.67
N GLU A 41 -6.98 10.49 14.31
CA GLU A 41 -8.39 10.54 14.71
C GLU A 41 -9.35 10.43 13.53
N SER A 42 -8.93 10.90 12.35
CA SER A 42 -9.74 10.86 11.12
C SER A 42 -10.05 9.42 10.66
N TYR A 43 -9.24 8.44 11.08
CA TYR A 43 -9.41 7.04 10.67
C TYR A 43 -10.33 6.23 11.58
N GLN A 44 -10.71 6.77 12.72
CA GLN A 44 -11.74 6.20 13.60
C GLN A 44 -11.55 4.69 13.86
N ASP A 45 -10.33 4.27 14.20
CA ASP A 45 -10.02 2.84 14.44
C ASP A 45 -10.93 2.22 15.51
N TRP A 46 -11.34 3.03 16.51
CA TRP A 46 -12.31 2.64 17.51
C TRP A 46 -13.66 2.18 16.93
N LYS A 47 -14.07 2.73 15.78
CA LYS A 47 -15.33 2.37 15.13
C LYS A 47 -15.24 0.97 14.50
N LYS A 48 -14.09 0.66 13.92
CA LYS A 48 -13.81 -0.69 13.37
C LYS A 48 -13.77 -1.71 14.51
N GLN A 49 -13.09 -1.37 15.60
CA GLN A 49 -13.04 -2.23 16.77
C GLN A 49 -14.46 -2.48 17.34
N ALA A 50 -15.23 -1.44 17.53
CA ALA A 50 -16.61 -1.57 18.04
C ALA A 50 -17.51 -2.40 17.12
N PHE A 51 -17.30 -2.31 15.81
CA PHE A 51 -18.02 -3.13 14.83
C PHE A 51 -17.71 -4.63 15.02
N ILE A 52 -16.44 -4.98 15.17
CA ILE A 52 -16.02 -6.37 15.42
C ILE A 52 -16.50 -6.86 16.78
N ASP A 53 -16.36 -6.05 17.82
CA ASP A 53 -16.75 -6.42 19.19
C ASP A 53 -18.26 -6.66 19.33
N ALA A 54 -19.06 -6.11 18.43
CA ALA A 54 -20.51 -6.31 18.42
C ALA A 54 -20.95 -7.62 17.75
N GLU A 55 -20.03 -8.32 17.06
CA GLU A 55 -20.33 -9.54 16.31
C GLU A 55 -20.07 -10.79 17.13
N GLU A 56 -21.14 -11.45 17.59
CA GLU A 56 -21.05 -12.61 18.51
C GLU A 56 -20.33 -13.83 17.86
N ASN A 57 -20.23 -13.90 16.54
CA ASN A 57 -19.63 -15.01 15.82
C ASN A 57 -18.21 -14.71 15.30
N ILE A 58 -17.57 -13.64 15.79
CA ILE A 58 -16.20 -13.28 15.43
C ILE A 58 -15.29 -13.41 16.65
N ASP A 59 -14.29 -14.27 16.57
CA ASP A 59 -13.18 -14.32 17.51
C ASP A 59 -11.98 -13.56 16.91
N LEU A 60 -11.64 -12.43 17.46
CA LEU A 60 -10.53 -11.61 17.02
C LEU A 60 -9.22 -12.01 17.74
N TYR A 61 -8.23 -12.46 16.99
CA TYR A 61 -6.87 -12.68 17.45
C TYR A 61 -5.96 -11.54 16.98
N ALA A 62 -5.80 -10.52 17.82
CA ALA A 62 -4.92 -9.38 17.60
C ALA A 62 -4.08 -9.09 18.86
N PRO A 63 -2.80 -8.77 18.71
CA PRO A 63 -1.98 -8.71 17.51
C PRO A 63 -1.27 -10.04 17.21
N TYR A 64 -1.82 -10.83 16.33
CA TYR A 64 -1.24 -12.11 15.90
C TYR A 64 -0.84 -12.09 14.42
N HIS A 65 0.23 -12.81 14.10
CA HIS A 65 0.73 -12.97 12.75
C HIS A 65 0.83 -14.46 12.39
N VAL A 66 0.28 -14.85 11.24
CA VAL A 66 0.37 -16.24 10.75
C VAL A 66 1.79 -16.53 10.30
N ILE A 67 2.37 -17.61 10.84
CA ILE A 67 3.76 -18.01 10.60
C ILE A 67 3.91 -19.41 9.99
N ALA A 68 2.87 -20.22 10.02
CA ALA A 68 2.86 -21.56 9.45
C ALA A 68 1.47 -21.98 9.03
N VAL A 69 1.40 -22.87 8.07
CA VAL A 69 0.18 -23.48 7.55
C VAL A 69 0.40 -24.98 7.47
N ASP A 70 -0.53 -25.75 7.99
CA ASP A 70 -0.54 -27.21 7.84
C ASP A 70 -1.52 -27.57 6.72
N THR A 71 -1.02 -28.29 5.72
CA THR A 71 -1.82 -28.75 4.58
C THR A 71 -1.92 -30.26 4.54
N GLU A 72 -3.05 -30.77 4.13
CA GLU A 72 -3.27 -32.18 3.85
C GLU A 72 -3.89 -32.31 2.45
N ALA A 73 -3.23 -33.01 1.55
CA ALA A 73 -3.68 -33.23 0.18
C ALA A 73 -4.16 -31.95 -0.57
N SER A 74 -3.43 -30.87 -0.45
CA SER A 74 -3.71 -29.56 -1.05
C SER A 74 -4.85 -28.75 -0.38
N GLU A 75 -5.34 -29.19 0.76
CA GLU A 75 -6.27 -28.43 1.58
C GLU A 75 -5.58 -27.89 2.83
N ILE A 76 -5.93 -26.68 3.24
CA ILE A 76 -5.43 -26.11 4.48
C ILE A 76 -6.26 -26.66 5.65
N GLY A 77 -5.61 -27.40 6.56
CA GLY A 77 -6.25 -27.92 7.75
C GLY A 77 -6.15 -26.98 8.95
N SER A 78 -5.04 -26.26 9.07
CA SER A 78 -4.83 -25.30 10.15
C SER A 78 -3.82 -24.22 9.78
N VAL A 79 -3.90 -23.10 10.50
CA VAL A 79 -2.86 -22.07 10.51
C VAL A 79 -2.31 -21.90 11.93
N THR A 80 -1.01 -21.63 12.03
CA THR A 80 -0.38 -21.28 13.31
C THR A 80 -0.05 -19.80 13.28
N ALA A 81 -0.57 -19.07 14.26
CA ALA A 81 -0.28 -17.66 14.45
C ALA A 81 0.51 -17.42 15.74
N VAL A 82 1.34 -16.38 15.75
CA VAL A 82 2.14 -15.96 16.88
C VAL A 82 1.75 -14.56 17.32
N HIS A 83 1.55 -14.37 18.62
CA HIS A 83 1.37 -13.06 19.20
C HIS A 83 2.69 -12.28 19.10
N ILE A 84 2.67 -11.12 18.43
CA ILE A 84 3.91 -10.42 18.05
C ILE A 84 4.70 -9.85 19.24
N GLU A 85 4.04 -9.62 20.39
CA GLU A 85 4.70 -9.08 21.57
C GLU A 85 5.16 -10.16 22.55
N THR A 86 4.34 -11.22 22.73
CA THR A 86 4.60 -12.25 23.76
C THR A 86 5.26 -13.49 23.21
N GLY A 87 5.16 -13.74 21.90
CA GLY A 87 5.63 -14.97 21.27
C GLY A 87 4.70 -16.18 21.49
N GLU A 88 3.56 -16.00 22.15
CA GLU A 88 2.55 -17.05 22.34
C GLU A 88 2.03 -17.51 20.97
N LYS A 89 1.86 -18.83 20.81
CA LYS A 89 1.37 -19.41 19.58
C LYS A 89 -0.01 -20.01 19.76
N VAL A 90 -0.86 -19.78 18.78
CA VAL A 90 -2.17 -20.41 18.66
C VAL A 90 -2.25 -21.18 17.35
N ARG A 91 -2.94 -22.31 17.35
CA ARG A 91 -3.29 -23.07 16.16
C ARG A 91 -4.79 -22.98 15.92
N LEU A 92 -5.18 -22.52 14.76
CA LEU A 92 -6.56 -22.32 14.37
C LEU A 92 -6.91 -23.31 13.26
N HIS A 93 -7.95 -24.09 13.49
CA HIS A 93 -8.50 -25.02 12.52
C HIS A 93 -9.72 -24.42 11.84
N GLY A 94 -9.89 -24.68 10.55
CA GLY A 94 -11.03 -24.16 9.79
C GLY A 94 -11.38 -25.07 8.62
N ARG A 95 -12.59 -24.92 8.10
CA ARG A 95 -13.00 -25.56 6.85
C ARG A 95 -12.70 -24.67 5.63
N LEU A 96 -12.62 -23.37 5.84
CA LEU A 96 -12.31 -22.37 4.83
C LEU A 96 -11.34 -21.36 5.43
N PHE A 97 -10.45 -20.85 4.60
CA PHE A 97 -9.48 -19.83 4.97
C PHE A 97 -9.52 -18.70 3.94
N ALA A 98 -9.52 -17.45 4.42
CA ALA A 98 -9.40 -16.28 3.57
C ALA A 98 -8.06 -15.59 3.84
N ASP A 99 -7.20 -15.52 2.83
CA ASP A 99 -5.93 -14.79 2.92
C ASP A 99 -6.15 -13.31 2.63
N CYS A 100 -6.19 -12.51 3.67
CA CYS A 100 -6.28 -11.05 3.61
C CYS A 100 -4.99 -10.36 4.06
N THR A 101 -3.86 -11.04 4.01
CA THR A 101 -2.56 -10.52 4.48
C THR A 101 -1.98 -9.41 3.59
N GLY A 102 -2.47 -9.28 2.36
CA GLY A 102 -1.95 -8.35 1.35
C GLY A 102 -0.71 -8.86 0.61
N ASP A 103 0.00 -9.84 1.20
CA ASP A 103 1.20 -10.46 0.63
C ASP A 103 0.97 -11.91 0.16
N GLY A 104 -0.27 -12.40 0.22
CA GLY A 104 -0.56 -13.80 -0.05
C GLY A 104 0.18 -14.74 0.89
N THR A 105 0.34 -14.35 2.17
CA THR A 105 1.20 -15.08 3.11
C THR A 105 0.66 -16.46 3.42
N VAL A 106 -0.64 -16.60 3.62
CA VAL A 106 -1.25 -17.91 3.91
C VAL A 106 -1.13 -18.85 2.72
N GLY A 107 -1.45 -18.35 1.52
CA GLY A 107 -1.30 -19.12 0.28
C GLY A 107 0.16 -19.53 0.02
N PHE A 108 1.10 -18.61 0.20
CA PHE A 108 2.53 -18.89 0.07
C PHE A 108 3.01 -19.98 1.06
N LEU A 109 2.61 -19.90 2.33
CA LEU A 109 2.97 -20.88 3.33
C LEU A 109 2.28 -22.23 3.10
N ALA A 110 1.13 -22.24 2.44
CA ALA A 110 0.43 -23.43 2.00
C ALA A 110 1.03 -24.10 0.76
N GLY A 111 2.01 -23.44 0.11
CA GLY A 111 2.64 -23.94 -1.12
C GLY A 111 1.86 -23.65 -2.39
N ALA A 112 0.95 -22.69 -2.38
CA ALA A 112 0.25 -22.23 -3.58
C ALA A 112 1.23 -21.55 -4.57
N ASP A 113 0.96 -21.70 -5.85
CA ASP A 113 1.72 -21.00 -6.90
C ASP A 113 1.48 -19.49 -6.82
N TRP A 114 2.52 -18.72 -7.12
CA TRP A 114 2.47 -17.26 -7.07
C TRP A 114 3.43 -16.62 -8.07
N THR A 115 3.21 -15.37 -8.37
CA THR A 115 4.08 -14.53 -9.20
C THR A 115 4.36 -13.18 -8.54
N MET A 116 5.41 -12.51 -8.98
CA MET A 116 5.78 -11.14 -8.61
C MET A 116 6.53 -10.50 -9.77
N GLY A 117 6.47 -9.19 -9.90
CA GLY A 117 7.00 -8.49 -11.07
C GLY A 117 5.94 -8.30 -12.14
N ARG A 118 6.34 -7.84 -13.33
CA ARG A 118 5.41 -7.57 -14.42
C ARG A 118 5.57 -8.62 -15.52
N GLU A 119 4.46 -9.17 -15.95
CA GLU A 119 4.36 -10.08 -17.08
C GLU A 119 4.64 -9.32 -18.40
N SER A 120 5.10 -10.02 -19.41
CA SER A 120 5.25 -9.45 -20.76
C SER A 120 3.88 -9.26 -21.42
N ARG A 121 3.80 -8.29 -22.33
CA ARG A 121 2.59 -8.06 -23.13
C ARG A 121 2.08 -9.31 -23.84
N ASP A 122 3.01 -10.15 -24.31
CA ASP A 122 2.65 -11.33 -25.11
C ASP A 122 2.05 -12.46 -24.26
N GLU A 123 2.22 -12.43 -22.93
CA GLU A 123 1.75 -13.50 -22.06
C GLU A 123 0.22 -13.54 -21.96
N TYR A 124 -0.39 -12.38 -21.72
CA TYR A 124 -1.85 -12.25 -21.65
C TYR A 124 -2.44 -11.34 -22.74
N GLY A 125 -1.62 -10.82 -23.66
CA GLY A 125 -2.06 -9.92 -24.72
C GLY A 125 -2.47 -8.52 -24.21
N GLU A 126 -1.98 -8.10 -23.08
CA GLU A 126 -2.38 -6.85 -22.44
C GLU A 126 -1.64 -5.64 -23.03
N ARG A 127 -2.40 -4.65 -23.52
CA ARG A 127 -1.83 -3.46 -24.16
C ARG A 127 -0.97 -2.60 -23.22
N SER A 128 -1.28 -2.61 -21.92
CA SER A 128 -0.61 -1.80 -20.91
C SER A 128 0.59 -2.50 -20.27
N ALA A 129 0.75 -3.79 -20.50
CA ALA A 129 1.90 -4.55 -20.03
C ALA A 129 3.20 -4.15 -20.75
N PRO A 130 4.36 -4.26 -20.11
CA PRO A 130 5.65 -4.01 -20.75
C PRO A 130 5.90 -5.00 -21.89
N VAL A 131 6.75 -4.61 -22.86
CA VAL A 131 7.09 -5.50 -23.99
C VAL A 131 7.81 -6.77 -23.52
N LYS A 132 8.60 -6.65 -22.45
CA LYS A 132 9.31 -7.77 -21.82
C LYS A 132 8.98 -7.80 -20.36
N ALA A 133 8.81 -8.99 -19.81
CA ALA A 133 8.67 -9.21 -18.38
C ALA A 133 9.87 -8.63 -17.62
N ASP A 134 9.62 -8.14 -16.41
CA ASP A 134 10.64 -7.65 -15.49
C ASP A 134 10.22 -7.88 -14.02
N ASP A 135 11.16 -7.66 -13.10
CA ASP A 135 10.95 -7.85 -11.67
C ASP A 135 10.37 -6.60 -10.97
N MET A 136 9.85 -5.63 -11.72
CA MET A 136 9.33 -4.40 -11.14
C MET A 136 7.94 -4.60 -10.57
N VAL A 137 7.71 -4.00 -9.41
CA VAL A 137 6.43 -3.97 -8.69
C VAL A 137 6.03 -2.52 -8.39
N MET A 138 4.81 -2.28 -7.98
CA MET A 138 4.43 -0.97 -7.45
C MET A 138 5.21 -0.69 -6.17
N GLY A 139 5.79 0.49 -6.08
CA GLY A 139 6.60 0.89 -4.93
C GLY A 139 5.78 1.07 -3.65
N ALA A 140 6.47 1.15 -2.53
CA ALA A 140 5.88 1.50 -1.26
C ALA A 140 6.02 3.01 -0.99
N SER A 141 5.05 3.59 -0.30
CA SER A 141 5.06 5.00 0.08
C SER A 141 5.12 5.16 1.59
N VAL A 142 6.06 5.94 2.06
CA VAL A 142 6.06 6.44 3.44
C VAL A 142 5.25 7.72 3.46
N GLN A 143 4.10 7.69 4.11
CA GLN A 143 3.19 8.84 4.16
C GLN A 143 3.66 9.86 5.20
N TRP A 144 3.33 11.13 4.99
CA TRP A 144 3.67 12.21 5.90
C TRP A 144 2.77 13.42 5.71
N TYR A 145 2.71 14.29 6.70
CA TYR A 145 2.12 15.62 6.55
C TYR A 145 2.85 16.66 7.40
N SER A 146 2.72 17.90 6.97
CA SER A 146 3.18 19.07 7.71
C SER A 146 2.00 19.88 8.22
N ARG A 147 2.18 20.61 9.31
CA ARG A 147 1.22 21.57 9.83
C ARG A 147 1.76 23.00 9.79
N LYS A 148 0.87 23.96 9.67
CA LYS A 148 1.20 25.36 9.90
C LYS A 148 1.44 25.62 11.38
N CYS A 149 2.43 26.45 11.67
CA CYS A 149 2.76 26.93 12.99
C CYS A 149 2.54 28.44 13.07
N PRO A 150 2.26 29.01 14.26
CA PRO A 150 2.07 30.47 14.41
C PRO A 150 3.31 31.30 14.07
N GLN A 151 4.49 30.65 14.12
CA GLN A 151 5.78 31.30 13.86
C GLN A 151 6.59 30.51 12.85
N LYS A 152 7.62 31.15 12.29
CA LYS A 152 8.60 30.47 11.44
C LYS A 152 9.23 29.30 12.18
N THR A 153 9.39 28.19 11.49
CA THR A 153 10.03 26.98 12.00
C THR A 153 11.30 26.69 11.23
N VAL A 154 12.22 26.01 11.89
CA VAL A 154 13.48 25.55 11.30
C VAL A 154 13.45 24.04 11.11
N PHE A 155 14.20 23.57 10.13
CA PHE A 155 14.48 22.17 9.91
C PHE A 155 15.97 22.03 9.64
N PRO A 156 16.67 21.05 10.24
CA PRO A 156 18.10 20.90 10.03
C PRO A 156 18.43 20.57 8.57
N GLU A 157 19.63 20.95 8.15
CA GLU A 157 20.19 20.43 6.90
C GLU A 157 20.36 18.92 6.96
N PHE A 158 19.81 18.24 5.97
CA PHE A 158 19.87 16.79 5.86
C PHE A 158 20.86 16.41 4.76
N SER A 159 22.16 16.57 5.06
CA SER A 159 23.24 16.51 4.08
C SER A 159 23.69 15.09 3.68
N TYR A 160 23.27 14.09 4.41
CA TYR A 160 23.60 12.68 4.14
C TYR A 160 22.46 11.90 3.45
N GLY A 161 21.44 12.59 3.04
CA GLY A 161 20.28 12.01 2.38
C GLY A 161 20.38 12.04 0.86
N VAL A 162 19.22 12.05 0.24
CA VAL A 162 19.06 12.17 -1.21
C VAL A 162 19.26 13.61 -1.62
N GLU A 163 20.02 13.85 -2.68
CA GLU A 163 20.26 15.19 -3.19
C GLU A 163 19.05 15.72 -3.97
N PHE A 164 18.38 16.71 -3.39
CA PHE A 164 17.28 17.42 -4.04
C PHE A 164 17.69 18.78 -4.58
N ASN A 165 17.00 19.20 -5.62
CA ASN A 165 17.14 20.51 -6.25
C ASN A 165 15.79 20.94 -6.85
N ALA A 166 15.73 22.12 -7.45
CA ALA A 166 14.51 22.69 -7.99
C ALA A 166 13.85 21.83 -9.11
N SER A 167 14.61 20.94 -9.75
CA SER A 167 14.10 20.11 -10.85
C SER A 167 13.57 18.75 -10.42
N ASN A 168 13.94 18.24 -9.24
CA ASN A 168 13.52 16.92 -8.76
C ASN A 168 12.81 16.93 -7.40
N CYS A 169 12.76 18.08 -6.72
CA CYS A 169 12.03 18.22 -5.48
C CYS A 169 10.52 18.32 -5.72
N GLU A 170 9.75 17.59 -4.95
CA GLU A 170 8.29 17.73 -4.94
C GLU A 170 7.87 18.84 -3.98
N LYS A 171 7.15 19.85 -4.53
CA LYS A 171 6.69 21.03 -3.80
C LYS A 171 5.31 20.80 -3.18
N VAL A 172 5.27 19.95 -2.16
CA VAL A 172 4.05 19.55 -1.48
C VAL A 172 4.13 19.80 0.03
N THR A 173 3.00 19.89 0.69
CA THR A 173 2.90 20.09 2.14
C THR A 173 2.50 18.83 2.89
N MET A 174 2.18 17.78 2.15
CA MET A 174 1.90 16.43 2.62
C MET A 174 2.27 15.45 1.50
N GLY A 175 2.61 14.25 1.85
CA GLY A 175 2.89 13.17 0.93
C GLY A 175 1.94 12.01 1.17
N GLU A 176 0.99 11.83 0.27
CA GLU A 176 0.11 10.66 0.26
C GLU A 176 0.82 9.51 -0.45
N TRP A 177 1.08 9.72 -1.75
CA TRP A 177 1.76 8.79 -2.65
C TRP A 177 2.87 9.50 -3.45
N THR A 178 3.34 10.64 -2.98
CA THR A 178 4.27 11.51 -3.71
C THR A 178 5.57 10.79 -4.06
N TRP A 179 6.06 9.96 -3.15
CA TRP A 179 7.25 9.16 -3.33
C TRP A 179 6.92 7.69 -3.15
N GLU A 180 6.93 6.96 -4.25
CA GLU A 180 6.92 5.51 -4.24
C GLU A 180 8.32 5.00 -4.46
N THR A 181 8.82 4.19 -3.55
CA THR A 181 10.21 3.72 -3.53
C THR A 181 10.28 2.21 -3.55
N GLY A 182 11.41 1.68 -4.04
CA GLY A 182 11.66 0.25 -4.03
C GLY A 182 10.91 -0.52 -5.10
N MET A 183 10.58 0.11 -6.25
CA MET A 183 9.90 -0.57 -7.35
C MET A 183 10.68 -1.75 -7.94
N ASN A 184 11.99 -1.79 -7.75
CA ASN A 184 12.89 -2.85 -8.17
C ASN A 184 13.36 -3.74 -7.00
N ARG A 185 12.54 -3.83 -5.95
CA ARG A 185 12.85 -4.59 -4.74
C ARG A 185 11.76 -5.58 -4.41
N ASP A 186 12.14 -6.63 -3.73
CA ASP A 186 11.18 -7.51 -3.08
C ASP A 186 10.52 -6.76 -1.92
N GLN A 187 9.24 -6.43 -2.06
CA GLN A 187 8.49 -5.63 -1.09
C GLN A 187 8.26 -6.36 0.25
N ILE A 188 8.60 -7.64 0.33
CA ILE A 188 8.51 -8.44 1.55
C ILE A 188 9.90 -8.59 2.17
N ALA A 189 10.85 -9.13 1.41
CA ALA A 189 12.20 -9.40 1.89
C ALA A 189 12.99 -8.11 2.20
N ASP A 190 12.79 -7.06 1.40
CA ASP A 190 13.47 -5.76 1.55
C ASP A 190 12.58 -4.69 2.23
N ALA A 191 11.45 -5.08 2.85
CA ALA A 191 10.45 -4.13 3.40
C ALA A 191 11.06 -3.04 4.29
N GLU A 192 11.97 -3.41 5.18
CA GLU A 192 12.67 -2.48 6.08
C GLU A 192 13.58 -1.51 5.31
N ARG A 193 14.33 -2.00 4.33
CA ARG A 193 15.20 -1.16 3.49
C ARG A 193 14.40 -0.19 2.63
N VAL A 194 13.26 -0.64 2.10
CA VAL A 194 12.34 0.20 1.31
C VAL A 194 11.77 1.31 2.18
N ARG A 195 11.34 0.99 3.41
CA ARG A 195 10.88 1.97 4.40
C ARG A 195 11.98 2.98 4.75
N ASP A 196 13.15 2.51 5.10
CA ASP A 196 14.27 3.36 5.53
C ASP A 196 14.69 4.31 4.41
N TYR A 197 14.70 3.81 3.18
CA TYR A 197 14.95 4.65 2.02
C TYR A 197 13.84 5.69 1.80
N GLY A 198 12.57 5.30 1.97
CA GLY A 198 11.43 6.22 1.91
C GLY A 198 11.54 7.34 2.96
N LEU A 199 11.95 7.02 4.19
CA LEU A 199 12.24 8.02 5.22
C LEU A 199 13.36 8.97 4.79
N LEU A 200 14.44 8.44 4.24
CA LEU A 200 15.55 9.22 3.73
C LEU A 200 15.09 10.22 2.66
N VAL A 201 14.26 9.76 1.73
CA VAL A 201 13.69 10.60 0.65
C VAL A 201 12.85 11.74 1.24
N ILE A 202 11.95 11.44 2.18
CA ILE A 202 11.05 12.45 2.78
C ILE A 202 11.84 13.52 3.53
N TYR A 203 12.75 13.12 4.40
CA TYR A 203 13.54 14.09 5.18
C TYR A 203 14.44 14.94 4.30
N SER A 204 15.00 14.37 3.23
CA SER A 204 15.81 15.12 2.26
C SER A 204 14.96 16.12 1.47
N ASN A 205 13.81 15.69 0.96
CA ASN A 205 12.89 16.58 0.25
C ASN A 205 12.40 17.72 1.14
N TRP A 206 12.02 17.41 2.39
CA TRP A 206 11.56 18.41 3.34
C TRP A 206 12.70 19.39 3.73
N SER A 207 13.92 18.87 3.94
CA SER A 207 15.10 19.72 4.19
C SER A 207 15.31 20.72 3.05
N TRP A 208 15.25 20.27 1.80
CA TRP A 208 15.39 21.14 0.66
C TRP A 208 14.28 22.20 0.60
N LEU A 209 13.03 21.81 0.83
CA LEU A 209 11.88 22.73 0.86
C LEU A 209 12.05 23.82 1.93
N LYS A 210 12.53 23.45 3.10
CA LYS A 210 12.73 24.38 4.22
C LYS A 210 13.91 25.33 4.04
N ASN A 211 15.01 24.83 3.49
CA ASN A 211 16.30 25.54 3.52
C ASN A 211 16.69 26.17 2.17
N HIS A 212 16.20 25.61 1.05
CA HIS A 212 16.68 25.96 -0.29
C HIS A 212 15.60 26.38 -1.27
N SER A 213 14.32 26.06 -1.02
CA SER A 213 13.26 26.41 -1.97
C SER A 213 13.03 27.91 -2.14
N GLY A 214 13.32 28.70 -1.13
CA GLY A 214 12.98 30.11 -1.06
C GLY A 214 11.47 30.41 -1.01
N ASP A 215 10.64 29.39 -0.93
CA ASP A 215 9.19 29.52 -0.96
C ASP A 215 8.63 29.78 0.45
N ALA A 216 7.95 30.93 0.60
CA ALA A 216 7.35 31.34 1.85
C ALA A 216 6.30 30.37 2.39
N ALA A 217 5.71 29.54 1.52
CA ALA A 217 4.73 28.54 1.90
C ALA A 217 5.27 27.50 2.91
N TYR A 218 6.58 27.31 2.98
CA TYR A 218 7.23 26.36 3.90
C TYR A 218 7.80 27.03 5.16
N ALA A 219 7.90 28.37 5.20
CA ALA A 219 8.59 29.08 6.28
C ALA A 219 7.97 28.80 7.67
N ASP A 220 6.63 28.74 7.74
CA ASP A 220 5.85 28.56 8.96
C ASP A 220 5.31 27.12 9.12
N ARG A 221 5.92 26.14 8.41
CA ARG A 221 5.49 24.73 8.50
C ARG A 221 6.55 23.87 9.20
N SER A 222 6.06 22.88 9.94
CA SER A 222 6.90 21.80 10.48
C SER A 222 6.34 20.44 10.03
N LEU A 223 7.20 19.44 9.90
CA LEU A 223 6.74 18.06 9.83
C LEU A 223 6.00 17.74 11.12
N ASP A 224 4.80 17.24 11.01
CA ASP A 224 3.95 16.89 12.15
C ASP A 224 3.90 15.38 12.36
N TRP A 225 3.86 14.66 11.27
CA TRP A 225 3.86 13.21 11.30
C TRP A 225 4.54 12.64 10.05
N VAL A 226 5.30 11.57 10.25
CA VAL A 226 5.86 10.71 9.20
C VAL A 226 5.57 9.27 9.59
N ALA A 227 5.05 8.49 8.66
CA ALA A 227 4.75 7.08 8.91
C ALA A 227 6.03 6.29 9.21
N TYR A 228 5.97 5.40 10.18
CA TYR A 228 7.05 4.45 10.48
C TYR A 228 6.90 3.12 9.74
N ILE A 229 5.75 2.93 9.06
CA ILE A 229 5.46 1.80 8.20
C ILE A 229 5.29 2.32 6.77
N ALA A 230 5.96 1.71 5.81
CA ALA A 230 5.72 1.99 4.41
C ALA A 230 4.38 1.36 3.96
N GLY A 231 3.56 2.15 3.31
CA GLY A 231 2.32 1.68 2.68
C GLY A 231 2.66 0.86 1.45
N LYS A 232 2.75 -0.44 1.61
CA LYS A 232 3.02 -1.41 0.55
C LYS A 232 1.77 -1.57 -0.33
N ARG A 233 1.97 -1.68 -1.62
CA ARG A 233 0.89 -1.73 -2.61
C ARG A 233 0.84 -3.07 -3.33
N GLU A 234 1.98 -3.60 -3.71
CA GLU A 234 2.10 -4.84 -4.45
C GLU A 234 3.23 -5.69 -3.89
N SER A 235 3.02 -7.00 -3.88
CA SER A 235 4.04 -8.00 -3.58
C SER A 235 3.68 -9.28 -4.32
N ARG A 236 3.57 -10.41 -3.63
CA ARG A 236 3.15 -11.68 -4.25
C ARG A 236 1.69 -11.62 -4.69
N ARG A 237 1.41 -12.13 -5.87
CA ARG A 237 0.09 -12.41 -6.39
C ARG A 237 -0.07 -13.93 -6.49
N LEU A 238 -1.00 -14.48 -5.73
CA LEU A 238 -1.32 -15.92 -5.81
C LEU A 238 -1.97 -16.22 -7.16
N LEU A 239 -1.61 -17.33 -7.76
CA LEU A 239 -2.23 -17.81 -8.98
C LEU A 239 -3.50 -18.58 -8.62
N GLY A 240 -4.65 -18.05 -8.98
CA GLY A 240 -5.94 -18.68 -8.79
C GLY A 240 -6.39 -19.47 -10.03
N ASP A 241 -7.57 -20.04 -9.96
CA ASP A 241 -8.18 -20.77 -11.09
C ASP A 241 -8.45 -19.84 -12.28
N HIS A 242 -8.66 -18.56 -12.01
CA HIS A 242 -8.76 -17.50 -13.02
C HIS A 242 -7.74 -16.41 -12.72
N ILE A 243 -7.00 -15.99 -13.75
CA ILE A 243 -6.08 -14.84 -13.69
C ILE A 243 -6.77 -13.66 -14.36
N LEU A 244 -7.11 -12.65 -13.57
CA LEU A 244 -7.76 -11.43 -14.06
C LEU A 244 -6.81 -10.68 -15.01
N SER A 245 -7.26 -10.45 -16.22
CA SER A 245 -6.53 -9.73 -17.26
C SER A 245 -7.08 -8.33 -17.52
N GLN A 246 -6.30 -7.49 -18.19
CA GLN A 246 -6.79 -6.17 -18.65
C GLN A 246 -8.04 -6.30 -19.53
N GLN A 247 -8.13 -7.35 -20.34
CA GLN A 247 -9.28 -7.57 -21.22
C GLN A 247 -10.57 -7.86 -20.46
N ASP A 248 -10.47 -8.48 -19.29
CA ASP A 248 -11.64 -8.71 -18.42
C ASP A 248 -12.19 -7.39 -17.89
N ILE A 249 -11.30 -6.48 -17.49
CA ILE A 249 -11.65 -5.13 -17.05
C ILE A 249 -12.21 -4.30 -18.22
N ASP A 250 -11.51 -4.30 -19.36
CA ASP A 250 -11.90 -3.52 -20.55
C ASP A 250 -13.28 -3.93 -21.11
N ARG A 251 -13.69 -5.18 -20.88
CA ARG A 251 -14.97 -5.72 -21.36
C ARG A 251 -16.07 -5.78 -20.31
N ASP A 252 -15.75 -5.34 -19.08
CA ASP A 252 -16.68 -5.42 -17.94
C ASP A 252 -17.27 -6.83 -17.77
N ILE A 253 -16.38 -7.85 -17.73
CA ILE A 253 -16.79 -9.23 -17.60
C ILE A 253 -17.49 -9.47 -16.26
N GLN A 254 -18.67 -10.04 -16.32
CA GLN A 254 -19.44 -10.45 -15.14
C GLN A 254 -19.20 -11.93 -14.86
N TYR A 255 -18.66 -12.25 -13.68
CA TYR A 255 -18.41 -13.62 -13.25
C TYR A 255 -19.57 -14.15 -12.41
N GLU A 256 -19.93 -15.42 -12.59
CA GLU A 256 -21.02 -16.04 -11.80
C GLU A 256 -20.67 -16.15 -10.31
N ASP A 257 -19.40 -16.30 -9.98
CA ASP A 257 -18.86 -16.40 -8.63
C ASP A 257 -18.29 -15.08 -8.07
N ALA A 258 -18.61 -13.96 -8.72
CA ALA A 258 -18.12 -12.65 -8.29
C ALA A 258 -18.58 -12.33 -6.87
N SER A 259 -17.62 -11.98 -6.01
CA SER A 259 -17.85 -11.64 -4.60
C SER A 259 -17.74 -10.14 -4.29
N PHE A 260 -17.27 -9.33 -5.25
CA PHE A 260 -17.16 -7.89 -5.11
C PHE A 260 -17.19 -7.19 -6.47
N THR A 261 -17.39 -5.88 -6.45
CA THR A 261 -17.25 -5.01 -7.62
C THR A 261 -16.13 -3.99 -7.38
N THR A 262 -15.46 -3.58 -8.46
CA THR A 262 -14.50 -2.48 -8.42
C THR A 262 -14.90 -1.41 -9.41
N THR A 263 -14.68 -0.13 -9.03
CA THR A 263 -14.94 1.03 -9.88
C THR A 263 -13.67 1.84 -10.12
N TRP A 264 -12.53 1.31 -9.66
CA TRP A 264 -11.26 2.02 -9.81
C TRP A 264 -10.69 1.82 -11.21
N SER A 265 -10.13 2.88 -11.77
CA SER A 265 -9.41 2.80 -13.04
C SER A 265 -8.13 2.00 -12.88
N VAL A 266 -7.62 1.43 -13.98
CA VAL A 266 -6.28 0.85 -14.01
C VAL A 266 -5.28 1.98 -13.77
N ASP A 267 -4.52 1.88 -12.69
CA ASP A 267 -3.56 2.89 -12.24
C ASP A 267 -2.14 2.34 -12.40
N LEU A 268 -1.46 2.80 -13.45
CA LEU A 268 -0.13 2.36 -13.79
C LEU A 268 0.92 3.27 -13.15
N HIS A 269 1.87 2.66 -12.46
CA HIS A 269 2.97 3.36 -11.80
C HIS A 269 4.29 3.04 -12.49
N PHE A 270 5.04 4.08 -12.84
CA PHE A 270 6.31 3.96 -13.55
C PHE A 270 7.43 4.64 -12.78
N PRO A 271 8.68 4.12 -12.88
CA PRO A 271 9.83 4.86 -12.41
C PRO A 271 9.94 6.21 -13.14
N ASP A 272 9.99 7.30 -12.39
CA ASP A 272 10.19 8.64 -12.96
C ASP A 272 11.65 8.80 -13.41
N PRO A 273 11.92 9.06 -14.70
CA PRO A 273 13.28 9.27 -15.18
C PRO A 273 14.04 10.42 -14.51
N LYS A 274 13.32 11.46 -14.05
CA LYS A 274 13.96 12.58 -13.31
C LYS A 274 14.50 12.15 -11.95
N ASN A 275 13.95 11.09 -11.37
CA ASN A 275 14.32 10.54 -10.06
C ASN A 275 15.22 9.30 -10.18
N SER A 276 15.02 8.51 -11.25
CA SER A 276 15.81 7.31 -11.52
C SER A 276 17.26 7.66 -11.86
N GLY A 277 18.19 7.43 -11.00
CA GLY A 277 19.63 7.69 -11.22
C GLY A 277 20.15 8.93 -10.51
N LYS A 278 19.32 9.69 -9.80
CA LYS A 278 19.77 10.78 -8.93
C LYS A 278 19.96 10.34 -7.47
N PHE A 279 19.53 9.14 -7.14
CA PHE A 279 19.64 8.59 -5.81
C PHE A 279 20.92 7.79 -5.64
N PRO A 280 21.56 7.82 -4.47
CA PRO A 280 22.82 7.14 -4.23
C PRO A 280 22.78 5.68 -4.69
N GLY A 281 23.73 5.31 -5.55
CA GLY A 281 23.86 3.96 -6.06
C GLY A 281 22.77 3.51 -7.05
N ASN A 282 21.82 4.37 -7.41
CA ASN A 282 20.65 3.99 -8.22
C ASN A 282 19.95 2.72 -7.66
N GLU A 283 20.01 2.57 -6.34
CA GLU A 283 19.64 1.33 -5.65
C GLU A 283 18.13 1.10 -5.64
N PHE A 284 17.36 2.19 -5.45
CA PHE A 284 15.91 2.12 -5.42
C PHE A 284 15.31 2.94 -6.56
N LYS A 285 14.54 2.29 -7.40
CA LYS A 285 13.71 3.00 -8.35
C LYS A 285 12.47 3.53 -7.64
N SER A 286 12.10 4.75 -7.99
CA SER A 286 10.92 5.41 -7.44
C SER A 286 10.07 6.02 -8.53
N ALA A 287 8.76 6.12 -8.29
CA ALA A 287 7.82 6.77 -9.17
C ALA A 287 7.17 7.98 -8.49
N THR A 288 6.85 8.97 -9.30
CA THR A 288 5.92 10.05 -8.97
C THR A 288 4.90 10.24 -10.10
N VAL A 289 4.96 9.39 -11.12
CA VAL A 289 4.13 9.47 -12.32
C VAL A 289 3.16 8.32 -12.33
N HIS A 290 1.89 8.66 -12.47
CA HIS A 290 0.78 7.73 -12.62
C HIS A 290 0.19 7.92 -14.01
N ASP A 291 -0.19 6.82 -14.65
CA ASP A 291 -0.96 6.84 -15.88
C ASP A 291 -2.29 6.11 -15.63
N TRP A 292 -3.38 6.84 -15.75
CA TRP A 292 -4.71 6.34 -15.48
C TRP A 292 -5.39 5.91 -16.77
N ILE A 293 -5.79 4.65 -16.81
CA ILE A 293 -6.56 4.08 -17.91
C ILE A 293 -7.99 3.89 -17.42
N HIS A 294 -8.88 4.67 -17.98
CA HIS A 294 -10.31 4.51 -17.71
C HIS A 294 -10.88 3.46 -18.66
N PRO A 295 -11.68 2.52 -18.17
CA PRO A 295 -12.39 1.55 -19.01
C PRO A 295 -13.41 2.20 -19.91
#